data_c481030d1d805be9ed418f33cad82480
#
_entry.id   c481030d1d805be9ed418f33cad82480
#
_cell.length_a   1.000
_cell.length_b   1.000
_cell.length_c   1.000
_cell.angle_alpha   90.00
_cell.angle_beta   90.00
_cell.angle_gamma   90.00
#
_symmetry.space_group_name_H-M   'P 1'
#
loop_
_entity.id
_entity.type
_entity.pdbx_description
1 polymer ?
#
loop_
_entity_poly.entity_id
_entity_poly.type
_entity_poly.pdbx_seq_one_letter_code
_entity_poly.pdbx_strand_id
1 'polypeptide(L)' 'ENVAIPFTLSETVKVIDGPFNGFNGTIEKINEEKRKLEVMVKIFGRKTPLELSYMQVEKI' A
#
# COMPACT_ATOMS: atom_id res chain seq x y z
N GLU A 1 18.20 -13.87 7.35
CA GLU A 1 17.08 -13.51 8.10
C GLU A 1 15.82 -13.36 7.29
N ASN A 2 14.84 -14.03 7.71
CA ASN A 2 13.62 -14.14 6.99
C ASN A 2 12.62 -13.11 7.47
N VAL A 3 12.39 -12.13 6.69
CA VAL A 3 11.43 -11.12 7.06
C VAL A 3 10.12 -11.44 6.36
N ALA A 4 9.15 -11.86 7.13
CA ALA A 4 7.85 -12.14 6.57
C ALA A 4 7.25 -10.84 6.09
N ILE A 5 6.74 -10.86 4.86
CA ILE A 5 6.05 -9.71 4.33
C ILE A 5 4.66 -9.71 4.93
N PRO A 6 4.30 -8.68 5.68
CA PRO A 6 3.01 -8.68 6.37
C PRO A 6 1.82 -8.39 5.45
N PHE A 7 2.07 -8.18 4.17
CA PHE A 7 1.01 -7.79 3.26
C PHE A 7 0.85 -8.83 2.16
N THR A 8 -0.37 -8.97 1.68
CA THR A 8 -0.67 -9.87 0.57
C THR A 8 -1.37 -9.09 -0.53
N LEU A 9 -1.36 -9.67 -1.72
CA LEU A 9 -2.05 -9.06 -2.85
C LEU A 9 -3.54 -8.98 -2.54
N SER A 10 -4.15 -7.91 -3.01
CA SER A 10 -5.57 -7.63 -2.83
C SER A 10 -5.95 -7.35 -1.39
N GLU A 11 -4.97 -7.15 -0.54
CA GLU A 11 -5.27 -6.79 0.85
C GLU A 11 -5.59 -5.31 0.95
N THR A 12 -6.55 -4.96 1.79
CA THR A 12 -6.89 -3.57 2.02
C THR A 12 -5.99 -3.00 3.09
N VAL A 13 -5.40 -1.85 2.80
CA VAL A 13 -4.53 -1.18 3.75
C VAL A 13 -4.91 0.29 3.80
N LYS A 14 -4.43 0.95 4.85
CA LYS A 14 -4.66 2.37 5.02
C LYS A 14 -3.33 3.10 4.87
N VAL A 15 -3.34 4.16 4.08
CA VAL A 15 -2.15 4.99 3.93
C VAL A 15 -2.02 5.85 5.17
N ILE A 16 -0.86 5.79 5.81
CA ILE A 16 -0.65 6.49 7.08
C ILE A 16 0.39 7.58 6.98
N ASP A 17 0.98 7.77 5.80
CA ASP A 17 2.03 8.77 5.66
C ASP A 17 1.96 9.35 4.26
N GLY A 18 2.44 10.58 4.11
CA GLY A 18 2.48 11.25 2.83
C GLY A 18 1.22 12.03 2.54
N PRO A 19 1.12 12.57 1.32
CA PRO A 19 -0.02 13.42 0.99
C PRO A 19 -1.35 12.68 0.91
N PHE A 20 -1.33 11.35 0.89
CA PHE A 20 -2.54 10.56 0.79
C PHE A 20 -2.87 9.85 2.08
N ASN A 21 -2.31 10.30 3.19
CA ASN A 21 -2.57 9.63 4.44
C ASN A 21 -4.07 9.76 4.78
N GLY A 22 -4.62 8.68 5.35
CA GLY A 22 -6.03 8.65 5.64
C GLY A 22 -6.87 7.96 4.58
N PHE A 23 -6.31 7.72 3.40
CA PHE A 23 -7.03 6.99 2.35
C PHE A 23 -6.82 5.50 2.51
N ASN A 24 -7.82 4.74 2.12
CA ASN A 24 -7.73 3.29 2.08
C ASN A 24 -7.45 2.86 0.64
N GLY A 25 -6.68 1.79 0.51
CA GLY A 25 -6.37 1.28 -0.81
C GLY A 25 -6.23 -0.22 -0.78
N THR A 26 -6.06 -0.79 -1.97
CA THR A 26 -5.90 -2.23 -2.12
C THR A 26 -4.54 -2.48 -2.73
N ILE A 27 -3.82 -3.46 -2.18
CA ILE A 27 -2.50 -3.80 -2.67
C ILE A 27 -2.64 -4.50 -4.00
N GLU A 28 -2.03 -3.94 -5.04
CA GLU A 28 -2.03 -4.54 -6.36
C GLU A 28 -0.73 -5.27 -6.67
N LYS A 29 0.37 -4.76 -6.14
CA LYS A 29 1.67 -5.37 -6.35
C LYS A 29 2.54 -5.20 -5.12
N ILE A 30 3.44 -6.14 -4.94
CA ILE A 30 4.41 -6.08 -3.86
C ILE A 30 5.79 -6.22 -4.50
N ASN A 31 6.64 -5.25 -4.28
CA ASN A 31 8.01 -5.29 -4.76
C ASN A 31 8.91 -5.58 -3.58
N GLU A 32 9.30 -6.83 -3.44
CA GLU A 32 10.09 -7.25 -2.29
C GLU A 32 11.49 -6.70 -2.33
N GLU A 33 12.03 -6.54 -3.52
CA GLU A 33 13.39 -6.02 -3.66
C GLU A 33 13.52 -4.62 -3.12
N LYS A 34 12.56 -3.78 -3.45
CA LYS A 34 12.59 -2.39 -3.04
C LYS A 34 11.77 -2.13 -1.79
N ARG A 35 11.09 -3.16 -1.30
CA ARG A 35 10.21 -3.06 -0.14
C ARG A 35 9.16 -2.00 -0.35
N LYS A 36 8.57 -2.03 -1.53
CA LYS A 36 7.52 -1.09 -1.91
C LYS A 36 6.26 -1.85 -2.25
N LEU A 37 5.15 -1.16 -2.10
CA LEU A 37 3.85 -1.71 -2.45
C LEU A 37 3.20 -0.80 -3.47
N GLU A 38 2.54 -1.40 -4.44
CA GLU A 38 1.70 -0.63 -5.33
C GLU A 38 0.28 -0.76 -4.83
N VAL A 39 -0.27 0.34 -4.36
CA VAL A 39 -1.58 0.37 -3.74
C VAL A 39 -2.52 1.17 -4.61
N MET A 40 -3.67 0.59 -4.90
CA MET A 40 -4.68 1.27 -5.69
C MET A 40 -5.60 2.01 -4.75
N VAL A 41 -5.56 3.33 -4.83
CA VAL A 41 -6.33 4.19 -3.96
C VAL A 41 -7.37 4.92 -4.80
N LYS A 42 -8.58 5.01 -4.28
CA LYS A 42 -9.64 5.71 -4.99
C LYS A 42 -9.65 7.17 -4.57
N ILE A 43 -9.25 8.03 -5.48
CA ILE A 43 -9.18 9.46 -5.22
C ILE A 43 -10.14 10.16 -6.15
N PHE A 44 -11.09 10.91 -5.60
CA PHE A 44 -12.10 11.63 -6.37
C PHE A 44 -12.83 10.68 -7.33
N GLY A 45 -13.15 9.49 -6.86
CA GLY A 45 -13.86 8.53 -7.68
C GLY A 45 -13.01 7.81 -8.72
N ARG A 46 -11.72 8.04 -8.74
CA ARG A 46 -10.82 7.43 -9.70
C ARG A 46 -9.81 6.55 -8.99
N LYS A 47 -9.52 5.42 -9.59
CA LYS A 47 -8.51 4.53 -9.06
C LYS A 47 -7.14 5.06 -9.46
N THR A 48 -6.30 5.31 -8.47
CA THR A 48 -4.98 5.87 -8.70
C THR A 48 -3.95 4.95 -8.06
N PRO A 49 -2.99 4.44 -8.84
CA PRO A 49 -1.94 3.61 -8.25
C PRO A 49 -0.91 4.46 -7.54
N LEU A 50 -0.55 4.05 -6.34
CA LEU A 50 0.46 4.74 -5.57
C LEU A 50 1.53 3.74 -5.16
N GLU A 51 2.78 4.14 -5.30
CA GLU A 51 3.88 3.33 -4.81
C GLU A 51 4.28 3.83 -3.45
N LEU A 52 4.14 2.96 -2.44
CA LEU A 52 4.39 3.32 -1.06
C LEU A 52 5.29 2.26 -0.42
N SER A 53 6.05 2.68 0.57
CA SER A 53 6.87 1.73 1.30
C SER A 53 6.01 1.02 2.35
N TYR A 54 6.55 -0.07 2.89
CA TYR A 54 5.83 -0.84 3.88
C TYR A 54 5.46 0.01 5.10
N MET A 55 6.28 1.01 5.38
CA MET A 55 6.06 1.83 6.58
C MET A 55 5.04 2.93 6.35
N GLN A 56 4.61 3.12 5.12
CA GLN A 56 3.67 4.18 4.81
C GLN A 56 2.23 3.69 4.76
N VAL A 57 2.02 2.42 4.99
CA VAL A 57 0.68 1.84 5.01
C VAL A 57 0.56 0.95 6.23
N GLU A 58 -0.67 0.70 6.62
CA GLU A 58 -0.92 -0.16 7.75
C GLU A 58 -2.14 -1.03 7.45
N LYS A 59 -2.13 -2.22 7.99
CA LYS A 59 -3.25 -3.14 7.80
C LYS A 59 -4.49 -2.61 8.51
N ILE A 60 -5.59 -2.79 7.86
CA ILE A 60 -6.87 -2.42 8.44
C ILE A 60 -7.44 -3.58 9.22
#